data_48079faf083a85e86f105435b8211c63
#
_entry.id   48079faf083a85e86f105435b8211c63
#
_cell.length_a   1.000
_cell.length_b   1.000
_cell.length_c   1.000
_cell.angle_alpha   90.00
_cell.angle_beta   90.00
_cell.angle_gamma   90.00
#
_symmetry.space_group_name_H-M   'P 1'
#
loop_
_entity.id
_entity.type
_entity.pdbx_description
1 polymer ?
#
loop_
_entity_poly.entity_id
_entity_poly.type
_entity_poly.pdbx_seq_one_letter_code
_entity_poly.pdbx_strand_id
1 'polypeptide(L)'
;MLKTLIKLQFQKALARYTANSSSKKKNGKKSSFNSPAVYLALLAFVGVVFAFMFYNMFSMMAPMLATSGFSWLYFLYVMGASFVISTIGCIFLSLSQLYEAKDNELLLSMPIPPRSILFCRMLPLYAQNLLFCALVQVPAFAAYATNASVSASLVVSQIVILLLVPLLSLSVSCILGWLIALVTSRTRHKNVVTIVFSLVFFALYFYLYYQAEDLVKTLAANSIGIGANIMDSAYPLYLTGLGASGDLLPLFGVTVVIIAFFAVVYAVLSHSFIKLATAKKGAKKAVYKEKTLKVSSASKALLRKERMMFTGNATYMLNSGLSALIMVGGTIYAVFQLNTLKQFPSTLIEMISVYLPLVIAFVISLGPISAASISMEAKNLWLMQSLPVSPLQVLTQKLKLHFIVNGVVSLVPSVVLSIILGMKPVNIIITILIPIIFSLFSGLLGLMFDLKKPKLDWNTTAEAVKQSASVMLSLLLSVLAVCVPAIAYPVLLSFEIEISTEIFLACTAFYFILISLPVWFWIKNKGTKVFANL
;
A
#
# COMPACT_ATOMS: atom_id res chain seq x y z
N MET A 1 -0.12 33.08 -12.41
CA MET A 1 -0.56 32.48 -11.17
C MET A 1 -0.81 30.97 -11.30
N LEU A 2 -1.68 30.50 -12.20
CA LEU A 2 -1.94 29.08 -12.44
C LEU A 2 -0.67 28.29 -12.80
N LYS A 3 0.15 28.79 -13.74
CA LYS A 3 1.45 28.20 -14.13
C LYS A 3 2.39 27.99 -12.94
N THR A 4 2.45 28.96 -12.04
CA THR A 4 3.32 28.90 -10.85
C THR A 4 2.81 27.85 -9.84
N LEU A 5 1.48 27.77 -9.65
CA LEU A 5 0.84 26.74 -8.83
C LEU A 5 1.08 25.31 -9.38
N ILE A 6 0.89 25.11 -10.68
CA ILE A 6 1.16 23.84 -11.35
C ILE A 6 2.63 23.45 -11.16
N LYS A 7 3.57 24.38 -11.45
CA LYS A 7 5.00 24.15 -11.26
C LYS A 7 5.32 23.77 -9.81
N LEU A 8 4.72 24.45 -8.84
CA LEU A 8 4.91 24.18 -7.42
C LEU A 8 4.36 22.81 -7.01
N GLN A 9 3.20 22.39 -7.53
CA GLN A 9 2.63 21.07 -7.26
C GLN A 9 3.45 19.94 -7.89
N PHE A 10 3.93 20.12 -9.14
CA PHE A 10 4.84 19.17 -9.76
C PHE A 10 6.19 19.13 -9.07
N GLN A 11 6.75 20.26 -8.67
CA GLN A 11 7.97 20.29 -7.86
C GLN A 11 7.79 19.61 -6.50
N LYS A 12 6.65 19.81 -5.82
CA LYS A 12 6.30 19.08 -4.60
C LYS A 12 6.15 17.58 -4.86
N ALA A 13 5.50 17.18 -5.95
CA ALA A 13 5.37 15.78 -6.33
C ALA A 13 6.76 15.17 -6.61
N LEU A 14 7.59 15.85 -7.39
CA LEU A 14 8.97 15.40 -7.70
C LEU A 14 9.85 15.41 -6.45
N ALA A 15 9.73 16.44 -5.60
CA ALA A 15 10.44 16.53 -4.33
C ALA A 15 10.06 15.40 -3.36
N ARG A 16 8.85 14.83 -3.44
CA ARG A 16 8.48 13.62 -2.69
C ARG A 16 9.41 12.45 -3.00
N TYR A 17 9.84 12.35 -4.25
CA TYR A 17 10.75 11.31 -4.73
C TYR A 17 12.23 11.69 -4.62
N THR A 18 12.57 12.99 -4.63
CA THR A 18 13.96 13.49 -4.62
C THR A 18 14.40 14.12 -3.29
N ALA A 19 13.49 14.56 -2.42
CA ALA A 19 13.78 15.30 -1.18
C ALA A 19 14.56 14.52 -0.11
N ASN A 20 14.82 13.23 -0.33
CA ASN A 20 15.76 12.47 0.49
C ASN A 20 17.24 12.87 0.27
N SER A 21 17.54 13.76 -0.68
CA SER A 21 18.92 14.18 -1.01
C SER A 21 19.36 15.49 -0.36
N SER A 22 18.45 16.25 0.28
CA SER A 22 18.75 17.58 0.82
C SER A 22 18.87 17.67 2.34
N SER A 23 19.23 16.58 3.04
CA SER A 23 19.74 16.73 4.38
C SER A 23 21.07 17.49 4.30
N LYS A 24 21.10 18.68 4.92
CA LYS A 24 22.24 19.60 4.98
C LYS A 24 23.56 18.83 5.12
N LYS A 25 24.52 19.13 4.20
CA LYS A 25 25.93 18.76 4.32
C LYS A 25 26.45 19.03 5.74
N LYS A 26 26.44 18.04 6.61
CA LYS A 26 27.33 17.97 7.77
C LYS A 26 28.14 16.70 7.58
N ASN A 27 29.43 16.92 7.27
CA ASN A 27 30.49 15.91 7.11
C ASN A 27 30.42 14.97 5.88
N GLY A 28 31.08 15.38 4.85
CA GLY A 28 31.99 14.78 3.88
C GLY A 28 31.84 13.34 3.34
N LYS A 29 30.92 12.48 3.76
CA LYS A 29 30.72 11.15 3.18
C LYS A 29 29.31 11.01 2.64
N LYS A 30 29.15 11.09 1.31
CA LYS A 30 27.94 10.66 0.60
C LYS A 30 27.77 9.15 0.81
N SER A 31 26.80 8.76 1.61
CA SER A 31 26.34 7.36 1.59
C SER A 31 25.71 7.10 0.22
N SER A 32 26.25 6.15 -0.52
CA SER A 32 25.82 5.75 -1.88
C SER A 32 24.34 5.35 -1.94
N PHE A 33 23.77 4.87 -0.85
CA PHE A 33 22.35 4.51 -0.72
C PHE A 33 21.38 5.70 -0.67
N ASN A 34 21.86 6.93 -0.61
CA ASN A 34 21.03 8.15 -0.56
C ASN A 34 20.80 8.79 -1.93
N SER A 35 21.25 8.17 -3.00
CA SER A 35 21.04 8.73 -4.33
C SER A 35 19.57 8.55 -4.75
N PRO A 36 18.92 9.59 -5.32
CA PRO A 36 17.60 9.45 -5.94
C PRO A 36 17.56 8.34 -6.99
N ALA A 37 18.72 8.01 -7.57
CA ALA A 37 18.89 6.93 -8.52
C ALA A 37 18.56 5.54 -7.93
N VAL A 38 18.94 5.23 -6.69
CA VAL A 38 18.61 3.95 -6.05
C VAL A 38 17.09 3.82 -5.82
N TYR A 39 16.44 4.91 -5.43
CA TYR A 39 14.99 4.93 -5.25
C TYR A 39 14.25 4.74 -6.58
N LEU A 40 14.70 5.44 -7.63
CA LEU A 40 14.14 5.29 -8.98
C LEU A 40 14.40 3.89 -9.54
N ALA A 41 15.57 3.31 -9.32
CA ALA A 41 15.89 1.95 -9.73
C ALA A 41 14.99 0.92 -9.05
N LEU A 42 14.71 1.08 -7.76
CA LEU A 42 13.82 0.20 -7.01
C LEU A 42 12.37 0.32 -7.50
N LEU A 43 11.91 1.55 -7.76
CA LEU A 43 10.59 1.80 -8.35
C LEU A 43 10.46 1.20 -9.75
N ALA A 44 11.50 1.34 -10.59
CA ALA A 44 11.57 0.74 -11.91
C ALA A 44 11.57 -0.79 -11.83
N PHE A 45 12.32 -1.39 -10.91
CA PHE A 45 12.34 -2.84 -10.69
C PHE A 45 10.94 -3.36 -10.32
N VAL A 46 10.27 -2.73 -9.37
CA VAL A 46 8.88 -3.09 -8.98
C VAL A 46 7.95 -2.94 -10.18
N GLY A 47 8.09 -1.84 -10.96
CA GLY A 47 7.32 -1.62 -12.18
C GLY A 47 7.51 -2.73 -13.22
N VAL A 48 8.75 -3.18 -13.43
CA VAL A 48 9.07 -4.29 -14.35
C VAL A 48 8.46 -5.60 -13.88
N VAL A 49 8.52 -5.92 -12.57
CA VAL A 49 7.89 -7.13 -12.01
C VAL A 49 6.38 -7.12 -12.25
N PHE A 50 5.69 -6.01 -11.99
CA PHE A 50 4.26 -5.89 -12.26
C PHE A 50 3.95 -5.96 -13.76
N ALA A 51 4.73 -5.29 -14.60
CA ALA A 51 4.58 -5.35 -16.05
C ALA A 51 4.72 -6.78 -16.57
N PHE A 52 5.70 -7.54 -16.07
CA PHE A 52 5.88 -8.95 -16.42
C PHE A 52 4.69 -9.82 -15.96
N MET A 53 4.17 -9.57 -14.76
CA MET A 53 2.98 -10.26 -14.25
C MET A 53 1.76 -10.00 -15.14
N PHE A 54 1.48 -8.75 -15.51
CA PHE A 54 0.36 -8.41 -16.40
C PHE A 54 0.57 -8.92 -17.82
N TYR A 55 1.79 -8.88 -18.34
CA TYR A 55 2.11 -9.48 -19.64
C TYR A 55 1.74 -10.97 -19.66
N ASN A 56 2.18 -11.76 -18.67
CA ASN A 56 1.84 -13.19 -18.59
C ASN A 56 0.33 -13.41 -18.47
N MET A 57 -0.35 -12.64 -17.63
CA MET A 57 -1.79 -12.74 -17.45
C MET A 57 -2.55 -12.52 -18.77
N PHE A 58 -2.22 -11.46 -19.51
CA PHE A 58 -2.90 -11.12 -20.75
C PHE A 58 -2.42 -11.94 -21.95
N SER A 59 -1.18 -12.47 -21.94
CA SER A 59 -0.69 -13.37 -22.99
C SER A 59 -1.43 -14.71 -23.03
N MET A 60 -2.04 -15.15 -21.93
CA MET A 60 -2.89 -16.34 -21.91
C MET A 60 -4.23 -16.11 -22.64
N MET A 61 -4.74 -14.88 -22.64
CA MET A 61 -6.03 -14.53 -23.27
C MET A 61 -5.87 -14.03 -24.71
N ALA A 62 -4.73 -13.43 -25.05
CA ALA A 62 -4.48 -12.81 -26.35
C ALA A 62 -4.66 -13.78 -27.53
N PRO A 63 -4.10 -15.00 -27.57
CA PRO A 63 -4.24 -15.89 -28.72
C PRO A 63 -5.70 -16.24 -29.02
N MET A 64 -6.49 -16.44 -27.97
CA MET A 64 -7.88 -16.87 -28.12
C MET A 64 -8.79 -15.74 -28.61
N LEU A 65 -8.64 -14.52 -28.03
CA LEU A 65 -9.51 -13.40 -28.34
C LEU A 65 -9.06 -12.61 -29.59
N ALA A 66 -7.76 -12.58 -29.88
CA ALA A 66 -7.23 -11.89 -31.04
C ALA A 66 -7.54 -12.61 -32.38
N THR A 67 -7.50 -13.94 -32.37
CA THR A 67 -7.74 -14.74 -33.58
C THR A 67 -9.22 -15.00 -33.88
N SER A 68 -10.10 -14.95 -32.86
CA SER A 68 -11.53 -15.23 -32.96
C SER A 68 -12.41 -14.05 -33.38
N GLY A 69 -11.83 -12.88 -33.69
CA GLY A 69 -12.60 -11.66 -34.01
C GLY A 69 -13.16 -10.92 -32.80
N PHE A 70 -12.81 -11.36 -31.58
CA PHE A 70 -13.21 -10.73 -30.30
C PHE A 70 -12.14 -9.81 -29.73
N SER A 71 -11.32 -9.17 -30.56
CA SER A 71 -10.29 -8.19 -30.15
C SER A 71 -10.86 -7.04 -29.30
N TRP A 72 -12.09 -6.59 -29.60
CA TRP A 72 -12.78 -5.57 -28.81
C TRP A 72 -13.02 -6.02 -27.35
N LEU A 73 -13.30 -7.29 -27.12
CA LEU A 73 -13.52 -7.86 -25.79
C LEU A 73 -12.21 -7.94 -25.00
N TYR A 74 -11.09 -8.29 -25.66
CA TYR A 74 -9.76 -8.26 -25.07
C TYR A 74 -9.42 -6.86 -24.52
N PHE A 75 -9.57 -5.84 -25.35
CA PHE A 75 -9.27 -4.48 -24.94
C PHE A 75 -10.26 -3.92 -23.89
N LEU A 76 -11.51 -4.36 -23.92
CA LEU A 76 -12.47 -4.04 -22.87
C LEU A 76 -12.01 -4.57 -21.49
N TYR A 77 -11.48 -5.80 -21.44
CA TYR A 77 -10.92 -6.36 -20.20
C TYR A 77 -9.68 -5.61 -19.74
N VAL A 78 -8.77 -5.27 -20.64
CA VAL A 78 -7.57 -4.48 -20.33
C VAL A 78 -7.98 -3.11 -19.75
N MET A 79 -8.97 -2.45 -20.35
CA MET A 79 -9.52 -1.19 -19.85
C MET A 79 -10.15 -1.36 -18.47
N GLY A 80 -10.98 -2.39 -18.28
CA GLY A 80 -11.63 -2.68 -17.00
C GLY A 80 -10.62 -2.96 -15.89
N ALA A 81 -9.62 -3.79 -16.13
CA ALA A 81 -8.57 -4.11 -15.17
C ALA A 81 -7.75 -2.86 -14.80
N SER A 82 -7.32 -2.08 -15.80
CA SER A 82 -6.57 -0.85 -15.57
C SER A 82 -7.39 0.21 -14.83
N PHE A 83 -8.68 0.35 -15.13
CA PHE A 83 -9.61 1.24 -14.44
C PHE A 83 -9.77 0.86 -12.97
N VAL A 84 -10.01 -0.42 -12.67
CA VAL A 84 -10.19 -0.91 -11.29
C VAL A 84 -8.91 -0.70 -10.47
N ILE A 85 -7.76 -1.14 -10.97
CA ILE A 85 -6.47 -1.02 -10.27
C ILE A 85 -6.12 0.44 -10.01
N SER A 86 -6.28 1.31 -11.02
CA SER A 86 -5.97 2.73 -10.92
C SER A 86 -6.93 3.43 -9.94
N THR A 87 -8.23 3.15 -10.00
CA THR A 87 -9.23 3.73 -9.10
C THR A 87 -8.94 3.36 -7.66
N ILE A 88 -8.70 2.07 -7.38
CA ILE A 88 -8.37 1.55 -6.06
C ILE A 88 -7.10 2.21 -5.51
N GLY A 89 -6.05 2.29 -6.31
CA GLY A 89 -4.78 2.92 -5.92
C GLY A 89 -4.91 4.40 -5.56
N CYS A 90 -5.89 5.11 -6.14
CA CYS A 90 -6.00 6.56 -6.03
C CYS A 90 -7.11 7.07 -5.10
N ILE A 91 -8.05 6.25 -4.61
CA ILE A 91 -9.15 6.71 -3.73
C ILE A 91 -8.63 7.40 -2.48
N PHE A 92 -7.75 6.76 -1.73
CA PHE A 92 -7.20 7.33 -0.49
C PHE A 92 -6.19 8.45 -0.74
N LEU A 93 -5.54 8.44 -1.91
CA LEU A 93 -4.67 9.54 -2.32
C LEU A 93 -5.50 10.79 -2.64
N SER A 94 -6.63 10.66 -3.32
CA SER A 94 -7.53 11.78 -3.58
C SER A 94 -8.12 12.35 -2.30
N LEU A 95 -8.57 11.53 -1.34
CA LEU A 95 -8.99 11.97 -0.01
C LEU A 95 -7.89 12.78 0.68
N SER A 96 -6.69 12.23 0.77
CA SER A 96 -5.54 12.83 1.46
C SER A 96 -5.05 14.11 0.79
N GLN A 97 -4.95 14.14 -0.55
CA GLN A 97 -4.39 15.28 -1.28
C GLN A 97 -5.40 16.42 -1.47
N LEU A 98 -6.69 16.11 -1.61
CA LEU A 98 -7.71 17.15 -1.84
C LEU A 98 -8.23 17.72 -0.52
N TYR A 99 -8.57 16.87 0.46
CA TYR A 99 -9.34 17.31 1.63
C TYR A 99 -8.54 17.34 2.93
N GLU A 100 -7.50 16.51 3.09
CA GLU A 100 -6.72 16.38 4.33
C GLU A 100 -5.36 17.07 4.30
N ALA A 101 -4.99 17.71 3.21
CA ALA A 101 -3.70 18.36 3.07
C ALA A 101 -3.58 19.57 4.01
N LYS A 102 -2.48 19.64 4.77
CA LYS A 102 -2.20 20.71 5.78
C LYS A 102 -2.10 22.11 5.17
N ASP A 103 -1.75 22.21 3.90
CA ASP A 103 -1.61 23.48 3.17
C ASP A 103 -2.93 24.02 2.59
N ASN A 104 -4.06 23.34 2.85
CA ASN A 104 -5.38 23.82 2.42
C ASN A 104 -5.73 25.18 3.00
N GLU A 105 -5.51 25.37 4.31
CA GLU A 105 -5.83 26.64 4.99
C GLU A 105 -4.97 27.79 4.43
N LEU A 106 -3.68 27.53 4.17
CA LEU A 106 -2.78 28.52 3.59
C LEU A 106 -3.18 28.90 2.16
N LEU A 107 -3.48 27.90 1.30
CA LEU A 107 -3.83 28.17 -0.08
C LEU A 107 -5.20 28.85 -0.23
N LEU A 108 -6.15 28.51 0.64
CA LEU A 108 -7.49 29.14 0.65
C LEU A 108 -7.49 30.56 1.25
N SER A 109 -6.47 30.94 2.04
CA SER A 109 -6.31 32.31 2.50
C SER A 109 -5.69 33.25 1.45
N MET A 110 -5.11 32.70 0.37
CA MET A 110 -4.57 33.48 -0.75
C MET A 110 -5.67 33.91 -1.71
N PRO A 111 -5.51 35.03 -2.45
CA PRO A 111 -6.48 35.49 -3.45
C PRO A 111 -6.44 34.64 -4.72
N ILE A 112 -6.68 33.32 -4.57
CA ILE A 112 -6.66 32.31 -5.63
C ILE A 112 -8.05 31.67 -5.70
N PRO A 113 -8.67 31.60 -6.89
CA PRO A 113 -9.97 30.93 -6.99
C PRO A 113 -9.86 29.46 -6.58
N PRO A 114 -10.76 28.97 -5.71
CA PRO A 114 -10.71 27.58 -5.19
C PRO A 114 -10.75 26.53 -6.29
N ARG A 115 -11.42 26.84 -7.41
CA ARG A 115 -11.44 25.98 -8.62
C ARG A 115 -10.02 25.73 -9.14
N SER A 116 -9.20 26.77 -9.21
CA SER A 116 -7.81 26.64 -9.67
C SER A 116 -6.95 25.81 -8.72
N ILE A 117 -7.18 25.91 -7.40
CA ILE A 117 -6.50 25.08 -6.40
C ILE A 117 -6.87 23.60 -6.59
N LEU A 118 -8.18 23.32 -6.76
CA LEU A 118 -8.67 21.96 -7.00
C LEU A 118 -8.05 21.37 -8.28
N PHE A 119 -8.08 22.10 -9.38
CA PHE A 119 -7.50 21.67 -10.66
C PHE A 119 -6.01 21.34 -10.54
N CYS A 120 -5.24 22.24 -9.92
CA CYS A 120 -3.79 22.01 -9.70
C CYS A 120 -3.50 20.78 -8.84
N ARG A 121 -4.39 20.40 -7.91
CA ARG A 121 -4.25 19.19 -7.09
C ARG A 121 -4.67 17.92 -7.83
N MET A 122 -5.59 18.02 -8.77
CA MET A 122 -6.01 16.88 -9.59
C MET A 122 -4.94 16.47 -10.61
N LEU A 123 -4.06 17.36 -11.05
CA LEU A 123 -3.01 17.06 -12.03
C LEU A 123 -2.01 16.00 -11.55
N PRO A 124 -1.40 16.09 -10.34
CA PRO A 124 -0.54 15.02 -9.83
C PRO A 124 -1.27 13.69 -9.61
N LEU A 125 -2.56 13.74 -9.23
CA LEU A 125 -3.40 12.55 -9.12
C LEU A 125 -3.64 11.89 -10.47
N TYR A 126 -3.88 12.69 -11.52
CA TYR A 126 -4.00 12.22 -12.90
C TYR A 126 -2.70 11.53 -13.36
N ALA A 127 -1.55 12.16 -13.13
CA ALA A 127 -0.26 11.57 -13.47
C ALA A 127 -0.03 10.23 -12.77
N GLN A 128 -0.45 10.10 -11.52
CA GLN A 128 -0.37 8.84 -10.78
C GLN A 128 -1.33 7.77 -11.32
N ASN A 129 -2.58 8.14 -11.67
CA ASN A 129 -3.51 7.24 -12.35
C ASN A 129 -2.95 6.78 -13.70
N LEU A 130 -2.31 7.68 -14.45
CA LEU A 130 -1.69 7.36 -15.73
C LEU A 130 -0.59 6.31 -15.57
N LEU A 131 0.25 6.41 -14.53
CA LEU A 131 1.27 5.41 -14.24
C LEU A 131 0.66 4.04 -13.94
N PHE A 132 -0.40 3.97 -13.13
CA PHE A 132 -1.08 2.70 -12.84
C PHE A 132 -1.73 2.09 -14.09
N CYS A 133 -2.39 2.91 -14.92
CA CYS A 133 -2.96 2.45 -16.17
C CYS A 133 -1.88 1.97 -17.15
N ALA A 134 -0.76 2.68 -17.26
CA ALA A 134 0.34 2.29 -18.13
C ALA A 134 0.97 0.95 -17.72
N LEU A 135 1.10 0.68 -16.41
CA LEU A 135 1.60 -0.60 -15.89
C LEU A 135 0.75 -1.80 -16.31
N VAL A 136 -0.53 -1.60 -16.61
CA VAL A 136 -1.44 -2.66 -17.06
C VAL A 136 -1.57 -2.65 -18.58
N GLN A 137 -1.87 -1.50 -19.19
CA GLN A 137 -2.21 -1.39 -20.61
C GLN A 137 -1.00 -1.61 -21.53
N VAL A 138 0.19 -1.13 -21.17
CA VAL A 138 1.38 -1.28 -22.03
C VAL A 138 1.80 -2.75 -22.15
N PRO A 139 1.93 -3.55 -21.07
CA PRO A 139 2.22 -4.98 -21.19
C PRO A 139 1.11 -5.77 -21.88
N ALA A 140 -0.17 -5.42 -21.64
CA ALA A 140 -1.29 -6.05 -22.32
C ALA A 140 -1.28 -5.77 -23.83
N PHE A 141 -0.97 -4.55 -24.24
CA PHE A 141 -0.80 -4.23 -25.66
C PHE A 141 0.36 -5.00 -26.30
N ALA A 142 1.50 -5.13 -25.58
CA ALA A 142 2.63 -5.93 -26.02
C ALA A 142 2.24 -7.41 -26.19
N ALA A 143 1.48 -7.97 -25.24
CA ALA A 143 0.97 -9.35 -25.34
C ALA A 143 0.00 -9.55 -26.53
N TYR A 144 -0.81 -8.56 -26.86
CA TYR A 144 -1.66 -8.59 -28.05
C TYR A 144 -0.83 -8.54 -29.34
N ALA A 145 0.14 -7.64 -29.40
CA ALA A 145 0.99 -7.43 -30.57
C ALA A 145 1.85 -8.65 -30.96
N THR A 146 2.13 -9.56 -30.02
CA THR A 146 2.84 -10.83 -30.30
C THR A 146 1.94 -11.87 -30.94
N ASN A 147 0.61 -11.72 -30.88
CA ASN A 147 -0.36 -12.74 -31.32
C ASN A 147 -1.25 -12.28 -32.50
N ALA A 148 -1.30 -10.98 -32.80
CA ALA A 148 -2.14 -10.41 -33.85
C ALA A 148 -1.45 -9.28 -34.61
N SER A 149 -1.92 -9.01 -35.83
CA SER A 149 -1.46 -7.89 -36.63
C SER A 149 -1.89 -6.55 -36.02
N VAL A 150 -0.97 -5.62 -35.88
CA VAL A 150 -1.22 -4.31 -35.30
C VAL A 150 -1.46 -3.30 -36.42
N SER A 151 -2.67 -2.73 -36.48
CA SER A 151 -3.02 -1.65 -37.40
C SER A 151 -2.63 -0.28 -36.81
N ALA A 152 -2.40 0.70 -37.68
CA ALA A 152 -2.11 2.07 -37.25
C ALA A 152 -3.31 2.68 -36.45
N SER A 153 -4.54 2.37 -36.82
CA SER A 153 -5.74 2.80 -36.09
C SER A 153 -5.79 2.22 -34.67
N LEU A 154 -5.39 0.97 -34.49
CA LEU A 154 -5.30 0.32 -33.17
C LEU A 154 -4.28 1.04 -32.26
N VAL A 155 -3.09 1.38 -32.80
CA VAL A 155 -2.07 2.10 -32.02
C VAL A 155 -2.60 3.46 -31.55
N VAL A 156 -3.23 4.21 -32.46
CA VAL A 156 -3.84 5.51 -32.13
C VAL A 156 -4.91 5.34 -31.05
N SER A 157 -5.78 4.33 -31.19
CA SER A 157 -6.84 4.04 -30.20
C SER A 157 -6.25 3.73 -28.83
N GLN A 158 -5.20 2.90 -28.77
CA GLN A 158 -4.55 2.53 -27.50
C GLN A 158 -3.87 3.73 -26.81
N ILE A 159 -3.27 4.64 -27.58
CA ILE A 159 -2.69 5.88 -27.02
C ILE A 159 -3.79 6.77 -26.44
N VAL A 160 -4.89 6.94 -27.16
CA VAL A 160 -6.04 7.75 -26.69
C VAL A 160 -6.64 7.14 -25.43
N ILE A 161 -6.86 5.82 -25.39
CA ILE A 161 -7.40 5.10 -24.23
C ILE A 161 -6.46 5.17 -23.03
N LEU A 162 -5.14 5.06 -23.24
CA LEU A 162 -4.15 5.25 -22.19
C LEU A 162 -4.26 6.61 -21.50
N LEU A 163 -4.74 7.63 -22.20
CA LEU A 163 -4.99 8.96 -21.63
C LEU A 163 -6.41 9.10 -21.05
N LEU A 164 -7.40 8.40 -21.58
CA LEU A 164 -8.80 8.51 -21.16
C LEU A 164 -9.13 7.71 -19.91
N VAL A 165 -8.63 6.47 -19.80
CA VAL A 165 -8.91 5.61 -18.65
C VAL A 165 -8.43 6.23 -17.33
N PRO A 166 -7.23 6.84 -17.24
CA PRO A 166 -6.82 7.57 -16.06
C PRO A 166 -7.74 8.75 -15.70
N LEU A 167 -8.32 9.43 -16.69
CA LEU A 167 -9.25 10.52 -16.47
C LEU A 167 -10.57 10.02 -15.87
N LEU A 168 -11.09 8.91 -16.38
CA LEU A 168 -12.26 8.23 -15.83
C LEU A 168 -12.00 7.74 -14.39
N SER A 169 -10.87 7.08 -14.16
CA SER A 169 -10.43 6.59 -12.86
C SER A 169 -10.24 7.73 -11.85
N LEU A 170 -9.65 8.85 -12.27
CA LEU A 170 -9.53 10.05 -11.45
C LEU A 170 -10.91 10.57 -11.04
N SER A 171 -11.85 10.63 -11.97
CA SER A 171 -13.21 11.11 -11.70
C SER A 171 -13.89 10.27 -10.62
N VAL A 172 -13.86 8.95 -10.77
CA VAL A 172 -14.48 8.02 -9.81
C VAL A 172 -13.75 8.04 -8.46
N SER A 173 -12.41 8.02 -8.45
CA SER A 173 -11.63 8.08 -7.20
C SER A 173 -11.82 9.40 -6.45
N CYS A 174 -12.03 10.52 -7.17
CA CYS A 174 -12.35 11.81 -6.55
C CYS A 174 -13.77 11.83 -5.96
N ILE A 175 -14.77 11.22 -6.64
CA ILE A 175 -16.13 11.07 -6.10
C ILE A 175 -16.09 10.22 -4.83
N LEU A 176 -15.42 9.07 -4.85
CA LEU A 176 -15.31 8.19 -3.69
C LEU A 176 -14.57 8.87 -2.54
N GLY A 177 -13.46 9.57 -2.83
CA GLY A 177 -12.75 10.39 -1.86
C GLY A 177 -13.63 11.50 -1.27
N TRP A 178 -14.47 12.15 -2.09
CA TRP A 178 -15.44 13.14 -1.65
C TRP A 178 -16.52 12.55 -0.76
N LEU A 179 -17.08 11.40 -1.09
CA LEU A 179 -18.06 10.69 -0.27
C LEU A 179 -17.46 10.32 1.11
N ILE A 180 -16.24 9.77 1.13
CA ILE A 180 -15.54 9.47 2.38
C ILE A 180 -15.30 10.76 3.19
N ALA A 181 -14.87 11.85 2.56
CA ALA A 181 -14.69 13.14 3.22
C ALA A 181 -16.00 13.69 3.79
N LEU A 182 -17.11 13.55 3.08
CA LEU A 182 -18.44 14.01 3.50
C LEU A 182 -18.94 13.22 4.72
N VAL A 183 -18.82 11.90 4.71
CA VAL A 183 -19.20 11.04 5.84
C VAL A 183 -18.31 11.30 7.04
N THR A 184 -16.99 11.38 6.83
CA THR A 184 -16.02 11.61 7.90
C THR A 184 -16.11 13.01 8.51
N SER A 185 -16.52 14.04 7.75
CA SER A 185 -16.72 15.39 8.27
C SER A 185 -17.86 15.49 9.29
N ARG A 186 -18.87 14.63 9.18
CA ARG A 186 -20.06 14.60 10.04
C ARG A 186 -19.91 13.71 11.28
N THR A 187 -18.89 12.85 11.31
CA THR A 187 -18.74 11.84 12.37
C THR A 187 -17.72 12.27 13.43
N ARG A 188 -18.03 11.96 14.70
CA ARG A 188 -17.13 12.19 15.85
C ARG A 188 -15.87 11.34 15.77
N HIS A 189 -15.99 10.13 15.23
CA HIS A 189 -14.91 9.13 15.13
C HIS A 189 -14.42 8.99 13.69
N LYS A 190 -13.95 10.11 13.12
CA LYS A 190 -13.48 10.19 11.74
C LYS A 190 -12.52 9.06 11.36
N ASN A 191 -11.55 8.75 12.22
CA ASN A 191 -10.53 7.72 11.95
C ASN A 191 -11.15 6.32 11.89
N VAL A 192 -12.12 6.01 12.78
CA VAL A 192 -12.81 4.71 12.77
C VAL A 192 -13.62 4.54 11.49
N VAL A 193 -14.32 5.58 11.06
CA VAL A 193 -15.09 5.56 9.81
C VAL A 193 -14.17 5.36 8.60
N THR A 194 -13.07 6.08 8.53
CA THR A 194 -12.09 5.91 7.44
C THR A 194 -11.52 4.48 7.44
N ILE A 195 -11.22 3.91 8.61
CA ILE A 195 -10.71 2.53 8.74
C ILE A 195 -11.77 1.53 8.27
N VAL A 196 -13.03 1.67 8.71
CA VAL A 196 -14.12 0.77 8.31
C VAL A 196 -14.34 0.82 6.80
N PHE A 197 -14.39 2.03 6.20
CA PHE A 197 -14.50 2.16 4.75
C PHE A 197 -13.33 1.51 4.01
N SER A 198 -12.11 1.68 4.52
CA SER A 198 -10.93 1.05 3.93
C SER A 198 -11.00 -0.47 4.00
N LEU A 199 -11.43 -1.02 5.14
CA LEU A 199 -11.57 -2.48 5.31
C LEU A 199 -12.66 -3.07 4.43
N VAL A 200 -13.82 -2.42 4.34
CA VAL A 200 -14.90 -2.83 3.43
C VAL A 200 -14.41 -2.81 1.98
N PHE A 201 -13.63 -1.78 1.64
CA PHE A 201 -13.08 -1.64 0.30
C PHE A 201 -12.03 -2.71 -0.01
N PHE A 202 -11.14 -3.05 0.93
CA PHE A 202 -10.20 -4.17 0.78
C PHE A 202 -10.93 -5.52 0.70
N ALA A 203 -11.95 -5.74 1.53
CA ALA A 203 -12.74 -6.97 1.45
C ALA A 203 -13.44 -7.11 0.08
N LEU A 204 -14.02 -6.03 -0.44
CA LEU A 204 -14.61 -5.99 -1.77
C LEU A 204 -13.57 -6.26 -2.86
N TYR A 205 -12.38 -5.67 -2.74
CA TYR A 205 -11.27 -5.90 -3.67
C TYR A 205 -10.86 -7.38 -3.70
N PHE A 206 -10.63 -8.00 -2.55
CA PHE A 206 -10.26 -9.42 -2.48
C PHE A 206 -11.39 -10.34 -2.96
N TYR A 207 -12.65 -9.99 -2.69
CA TYR A 207 -13.80 -10.72 -3.22
C TYR A 207 -13.86 -10.65 -4.75
N LEU A 208 -13.71 -9.46 -5.33
CA LEU A 208 -13.66 -9.28 -6.78
C LEU A 208 -12.44 -9.97 -7.41
N TYR A 209 -11.29 -9.93 -6.74
CA TYR A 209 -10.08 -10.62 -7.18
C TYR A 209 -10.27 -12.15 -7.21
N TYR A 210 -10.89 -12.71 -6.17
CA TYR A 210 -11.21 -14.13 -6.12
C TYR A 210 -12.20 -14.55 -7.22
N GLN A 211 -13.21 -13.74 -7.45
CA GLN A 211 -14.15 -13.96 -8.56
C GLN A 211 -13.51 -13.74 -9.94
N ALA A 212 -12.47 -12.92 -10.03
CA ALA A 212 -11.82 -12.62 -11.30
C ALA A 212 -11.18 -13.86 -11.95
N GLU A 213 -10.64 -14.79 -11.17
CA GLU A 213 -10.05 -16.03 -11.71
C GLU A 213 -11.12 -16.93 -12.36
N ASP A 214 -12.27 -17.11 -11.72
CA ASP A 214 -13.38 -17.86 -12.25
C ASP A 214 -14.05 -17.11 -13.43
N LEU A 215 -14.13 -15.79 -13.34
CA LEU A 215 -14.54 -14.93 -14.46
C LEU A 215 -13.60 -15.11 -15.66
N VAL A 216 -12.30 -15.06 -15.48
CA VAL A 216 -11.32 -15.23 -16.57
C VAL A 216 -11.45 -16.62 -17.21
N LYS A 217 -11.60 -17.68 -16.41
CA LYS A 217 -11.81 -19.04 -16.92
C LYS A 217 -13.14 -19.17 -17.68
N THR A 218 -14.22 -18.62 -17.13
CA THR A 218 -15.56 -18.62 -17.75
C THR A 218 -15.57 -17.75 -19.01
N LEU A 219 -14.87 -16.62 -18.99
CA LEU A 219 -14.72 -15.73 -20.14
C LEU A 219 -13.90 -16.38 -21.25
N ALA A 220 -12.83 -17.11 -20.89
CA ALA A 220 -12.05 -17.87 -21.85
C ALA A 220 -12.87 -19.03 -22.48
N ALA A 221 -13.67 -19.73 -21.66
CA ALA A 221 -14.49 -20.86 -22.11
C ALA A 221 -15.73 -20.42 -22.92
N ASN A 222 -16.35 -19.29 -22.56
CA ASN A 222 -17.64 -18.82 -23.12
C ASN A 222 -17.54 -17.43 -23.79
N SER A 223 -16.38 -17.08 -24.34
CA SER A 223 -16.14 -15.75 -24.96
C SER A 223 -17.19 -15.38 -26.02
N ILE A 224 -17.68 -16.33 -26.78
CA ILE A 224 -18.71 -16.12 -27.81
C ILE A 224 -20.06 -15.76 -27.18
N GLY A 225 -20.51 -16.52 -26.16
CA GLY A 225 -21.79 -16.25 -25.48
C GLY A 225 -21.78 -14.95 -24.67
N ILE A 226 -20.66 -14.63 -24.03
CA ILE A 226 -20.50 -13.39 -23.27
C ILE A 226 -20.41 -12.19 -24.21
N GLY A 227 -19.70 -12.33 -25.33
CA GLY A 227 -19.64 -11.31 -26.37
C GLY A 227 -21.03 -10.96 -26.90
N ALA A 228 -21.85 -11.99 -27.23
CA ALA A 228 -23.23 -11.78 -27.65
C ALA A 228 -24.09 -11.08 -26.58
N ASN A 229 -24.01 -11.53 -25.34
CA ASN A 229 -24.74 -10.91 -24.22
C ASN A 229 -24.34 -9.44 -23.98
N ILE A 230 -23.07 -9.08 -24.14
CA ILE A 230 -22.61 -7.68 -24.02
C ILE A 230 -23.14 -6.86 -25.20
N MET A 231 -23.16 -7.39 -26.40
CA MET A 231 -23.72 -6.72 -27.58
C MET A 231 -25.21 -6.41 -27.40
N ASP A 232 -25.98 -7.35 -26.84
CA ASP A 232 -27.44 -7.22 -26.70
C ASP A 232 -27.83 -6.41 -25.44
N SER A 233 -27.17 -6.67 -24.29
CA SER A 233 -27.60 -6.11 -23.00
C SER A 233 -26.80 -4.89 -22.56
N ALA A 234 -25.56 -4.71 -23.03
CA ALA A 234 -24.63 -3.67 -22.60
C ALA A 234 -23.94 -2.97 -23.78
N TYR A 235 -24.71 -2.57 -24.78
CA TYR A 235 -24.24 -1.92 -25.99
C TYR A 235 -23.20 -0.79 -25.79
N PRO A 236 -23.31 0.09 -24.75
CA PRO A 236 -22.28 1.07 -24.48
C PRO A 236 -20.90 0.46 -24.15
N LEU A 237 -20.85 -0.68 -23.47
CA LEU A 237 -19.57 -1.39 -23.19
C LEU A 237 -19.00 -2.00 -24.48
N TYR A 238 -19.85 -2.53 -25.36
CA TYR A 238 -19.44 -2.98 -26.67
C TYR A 238 -18.80 -1.86 -27.49
N LEU A 239 -19.44 -0.67 -27.55
CA LEU A 239 -18.86 0.51 -28.20
C LEU A 239 -17.50 0.93 -27.61
N THR A 240 -17.33 0.82 -26.28
CA THR A 240 -16.02 1.11 -25.67
C THR A 240 -14.96 0.11 -26.11
N GLY A 241 -15.32 -1.16 -26.20
CA GLY A 241 -14.43 -2.21 -26.71
C GLY A 241 -14.06 -2.00 -28.18
N LEU A 242 -15.03 -1.68 -29.05
CA LEU A 242 -14.79 -1.38 -30.46
C LEU A 242 -13.87 -0.17 -30.63
N GLY A 243 -14.11 0.92 -29.88
CA GLY A 243 -13.22 2.09 -29.89
C GLY A 243 -11.80 1.73 -29.47
N ALA A 244 -11.65 0.79 -28.51
CA ALA A 244 -10.36 0.31 -28.06
C ALA A 244 -9.66 -0.62 -29.09
N SER A 245 -10.40 -1.33 -29.93
CA SER A 245 -9.86 -2.24 -30.94
C SER A 245 -9.45 -1.56 -32.26
N GLY A 246 -9.65 -0.24 -32.39
CA GLY A 246 -9.18 0.52 -33.55
C GLY A 246 -10.24 1.24 -34.34
N ASP A 247 -11.53 1.12 -33.98
CA ASP A 247 -12.63 1.81 -34.63
C ASP A 247 -12.73 3.26 -34.13
N LEU A 248 -12.41 4.21 -35.02
CA LEU A 248 -12.28 5.63 -34.65
C LEU A 248 -13.62 6.30 -34.30
N LEU A 249 -14.73 5.87 -34.88
CA LEU A 249 -16.06 6.46 -34.63
C LEU A 249 -16.55 6.16 -33.20
N PRO A 250 -16.58 4.90 -32.73
CA PRO A 250 -16.85 4.58 -31.32
C PRO A 250 -15.85 5.22 -30.35
N LEU A 251 -14.57 5.27 -30.72
CA LEU A 251 -13.53 5.93 -29.90
C LEU A 251 -13.85 7.39 -29.65
N PHE A 252 -14.27 8.13 -30.68
CA PHE A 252 -14.68 9.52 -30.54
C PHE A 252 -15.86 9.67 -29.58
N GLY A 253 -16.88 8.81 -29.71
CA GLY A 253 -18.04 8.80 -28.80
C GLY A 253 -17.64 8.57 -27.34
N VAL A 254 -16.81 7.55 -27.09
CA VAL A 254 -16.28 7.24 -25.76
C VAL A 254 -15.45 8.40 -25.19
N THR A 255 -14.64 9.04 -26.03
CA THR A 255 -13.84 10.22 -25.65
C THR A 255 -14.71 11.37 -25.15
N VAL A 256 -15.76 11.70 -25.90
CA VAL A 256 -16.70 12.76 -25.52
C VAL A 256 -17.40 12.44 -24.20
N VAL A 257 -17.88 11.21 -24.04
CA VAL A 257 -18.56 10.77 -22.80
C VAL A 257 -17.63 10.87 -21.59
N ILE A 258 -16.40 10.40 -21.67
CA ILE A 258 -15.44 10.44 -20.55
C ILE A 258 -15.07 11.88 -20.20
N ILE A 259 -14.83 12.75 -21.19
CA ILE A 259 -14.51 14.16 -20.96
C ILE A 259 -15.72 14.88 -20.35
N ALA A 260 -16.94 14.64 -20.85
CA ALA A 260 -18.17 15.21 -20.29
C ALA A 260 -18.38 14.75 -18.85
N PHE A 261 -18.19 13.48 -18.56
CA PHE A 261 -18.26 12.93 -17.20
C PHE A 261 -17.25 13.60 -16.26
N PHE A 262 -15.99 13.74 -16.69
CA PHE A 262 -14.97 14.45 -15.91
C PHE A 262 -15.36 15.92 -15.65
N ALA A 263 -15.87 16.63 -16.66
CA ALA A 263 -16.30 18.02 -16.53
C ALA A 263 -17.43 18.18 -15.51
N VAL A 264 -18.42 17.27 -15.52
CA VAL A 264 -19.51 17.24 -14.53
C VAL A 264 -18.97 16.99 -13.13
N VAL A 265 -18.12 15.98 -12.97
CA VAL A 265 -17.48 15.65 -11.68
C VAL A 265 -16.67 16.83 -11.15
N TYR A 266 -15.87 17.45 -12.00
CA TYR A 266 -15.09 18.62 -11.63
C TYR A 266 -15.98 19.79 -11.20
N ALA A 267 -17.08 20.06 -11.90
CA ALA A 267 -18.03 21.10 -11.55
C ALA A 267 -18.68 20.85 -10.18
N VAL A 268 -19.14 19.62 -9.92
CA VAL A 268 -19.74 19.23 -8.62
C VAL A 268 -18.73 19.35 -7.49
N LEU A 269 -17.53 18.83 -7.67
CA LEU A 269 -16.48 18.86 -6.64
C LEU A 269 -16.01 20.29 -6.37
N SER A 270 -15.92 21.15 -7.39
CA SER A 270 -15.51 22.55 -7.23
C SER A 270 -16.46 23.35 -6.35
N HIS A 271 -17.76 23.05 -6.37
CA HIS A 271 -18.78 23.68 -5.52
C HIS A 271 -18.67 23.26 -4.06
N SER A 272 -18.36 21.99 -3.81
CA SER A 272 -18.30 21.44 -2.45
C SER A 272 -16.91 21.54 -1.82
N PHE A 273 -15.86 21.84 -2.61
CA PHE A 273 -14.46 21.81 -2.16
C PHE A 273 -14.19 22.72 -0.95
N ILE A 274 -14.60 24.00 -1.00
CA ILE A 274 -14.39 24.94 0.10
C ILE A 274 -15.02 24.40 1.38
N LYS A 275 -16.30 23.99 1.30
CA LYS A 275 -17.08 23.54 2.47
C LYS A 275 -16.44 22.33 3.17
N LEU A 276 -15.86 21.41 2.39
CA LEU A 276 -15.20 20.23 2.94
C LEU A 276 -13.75 20.49 3.38
N ALA A 277 -13.00 21.27 2.61
CA ALA A 277 -11.61 21.61 2.93
C ALA A 277 -11.49 22.51 4.18
N THR A 278 -12.51 23.34 4.44
CA THR A 278 -12.59 24.23 5.63
C THR A 278 -13.52 23.70 6.71
N ALA A 279 -14.15 22.55 6.52
CA ALA A 279 -15.03 21.96 7.54
C ALA A 279 -14.25 21.80 8.86
N LYS A 280 -14.51 22.69 9.79
CA LYS A 280 -13.97 22.61 11.15
C LYS A 280 -14.38 21.24 11.69
N LYS A 281 -13.40 20.43 12.09
CA LYS A 281 -13.63 19.19 12.83
C LYS A 281 -14.60 19.51 13.94
N GLY A 282 -15.83 18.98 13.85
CA GLY A 282 -16.91 19.28 14.81
C GLY A 282 -16.55 18.79 16.21
N ALA A 283 -15.70 19.56 16.87
CA ALA A 283 -15.49 19.40 18.30
C ALA A 283 -16.77 19.88 18.97
N LYS A 284 -17.66 18.95 19.35
CA LYS A 284 -18.68 19.26 20.36
C LYS A 284 -17.93 19.91 21.52
N LYS A 285 -18.46 21.03 22.04
CA LYS A 285 -17.96 21.65 23.28
C LYS A 285 -17.76 20.52 24.29
N ALA A 286 -16.51 20.26 24.63
CA ALA A 286 -16.18 19.25 25.63
C ALA A 286 -16.75 19.78 26.96
N VAL A 287 -17.79 19.15 27.47
CA VAL A 287 -18.24 19.41 28.84
C VAL A 287 -17.13 18.88 29.74
N TYR A 288 -16.48 19.75 30.43
CA TYR A 288 -15.49 19.38 31.44
C TYR A 288 -16.16 18.50 32.48
N LYS A 289 -15.69 17.27 32.61
CA LYS A 289 -16.06 16.37 33.69
C LYS A 289 -14.81 16.21 34.54
N GLU A 290 -14.91 16.64 35.78
CA GLU A 290 -13.86 16.44 36.77
C GLU A 290 -13.58 14.93 36.90
N LYS A 291 -12.37 14.53 36.55
CA LYS A 291 -11.90 13.15 36.73
C LYS A 291 -10.66 13.19 37.58
N THR A 292 -10.65 12.40 38.64
CA THR A 292 -9.43 12.15 39.40
C THR A 292 -8.35 11.60 38.47
N LEU A 293 -7.26 12.36 38.32
CA LEU A 293 -6.12 11.96 37.52
C LEU A 293 -5.39 10.82 38.24
N LYS A 294 -5.48 9.62 37.68
CA LYS A 294 -4.66 8.49 38.16
C LYS A 294 -3.23 8.67 37.68
N VAL A 295 -2.29 8.77 38.60
CA VAL A 295 -0.85 8.81 38.30
C VAL A 295 -0.46 7.48 37.65
N SER A 296 0.10 7.54 36.46
CA SER A 296 0.64 6.36 35.75
C SER A 296 2.15 6.46 35.63
N SER A 297 2.85 5.33 35.60
CA SER A 297 4.31 5.34 35.37
C SER A 297 4.63 5.97 34.00
N ALA A 298 5.79 6.62 33.89
CA ALA A 298 6.24 7.28 32.67
C ALA A 298 6.19 6.32 31.45
N SER A 299 6.60 5.07 31.61
CA SER A 299 6.53 4.03 30.55
C SER A 299 5.10 3.77 30.06
N LYS A 300 4.12 3.68 30.98
CA LYS A 300 2.70 3.49 30.60
C LYS A 300 2.13 4.72 29.91
N ALA A 301 2.51 5.92 30.38
CA ALA A 301 2.09 7.17 29.76
C ALA A 301 2.63 7.32 28.33
N LEU A 302 3.92 7.02 28.11
CA LEU A 302 4.57 7.03 26.81
C LEU A 302 3.92 6.00 25.85
N LEU A 303 3.72 4.77 26.30
CA LEU A 303 3.06 3.74 25.47
C LEU A 303 1.62 4.14 25.12
N ARG A 304 0.88 4.73 26.08
CA ARG A 304 -0.46 5.27 25.83
C ARG A 304 -0.44 6.35 24.76
N LYS A 305 0.54 7.26 24.81
CA LYS A 305 0.73 8.32 23.82
C LYS A 305 1.00 7.72 22.43
N GLU A 306 1.94 6.77 22.31
CA GLU A 306 2.24 6.07 21.05
C GLU A 306 1.00 5.36 20.49
N ARG A 307 0.25 4.65 21.33
CA ARG A 307 -1.02 4.00 20.93
C ARG A 307 -2.04 5.03 20.44
N MET A 308 -2.20 6.16 21.14
CA MET A 308 -3.13 7.21 20.73
C MET A 308 -2.71 7.86 19.40
N MET A 309 -1.41 8.04 19.16
CA MET A 309 -0.90 8.55 17.89
C MET A 309 -1.16 7.56 16.74
N PHE A 310 -0.97 6.28 16.98
CA PHE A 310 -1.23 5.22 15.99
C PHE A 310 -2.73 5.10 15.65
N THR A 311 -3.59 4.92 16.67
CA THR A 311 -5.04 4.77 16.48
C THR A 311 -5.74 6.09 16.11
N GLY A 312 -5.15 7.22 16.49
CA GLY A 312 -5.65 8.55 16.17
C GLY A 312 -5.41 8.98 14.72
N ASN A 313 -4.68 8.20 13.93
CA ASN A 313 -4.40 8.50 12.53
C ASN A 313 -4.73 7.30 11.63
N ALA A 314 -5.81 7.42 10.86
CA ALA A 314 -6.28 6.33 10.00
C ALA A 314 -5.23 5.89 8.97
N THR A 315 -4.51 6.83 8.36
CA THR A 315 -3.47 6.52 7.38
C THR A 315 -2.31 5.75 8.01
N TYR A 316 -1.90 6.12 9.24
CA TYR A 316 -0.85 5.40 9.95
C TYR A 316 -1.31 3.99 10.34
N MET A 317 -2.52 3.87 10.89
CA MET A 317 -3.08 2.59 11.29
C MET A 317 -3.27 1.64 10.11
N LEU A 318 -3.81 2.12 8.97
CA LEU A 318 -4.04 1.29 7.79
C LEU A 318 -2.75 0.85 7.10
N ASN A 319 -1.77 1.76 6.93
CA ASN A 319 -0.54 1.38 6.23
C ASN A 319 0.39 0.51 7.10
N SER A 320 0.61 0.91 8.35
CA SER A 320 1.55 0.19 9.22
C SER A 320 0.89 -0.93 10.03
N GLY A 321 -0.45 -0.96 10.13
CA GLY A 321 -1.22 -2.03 10.76
C GLY A 321 -1.77 -3.06 9.76
N LEU A 322 -1.47 -2.91 8.46
CA LEU A 322 -1.94 -3.82 7.40
C LEU A 322 -1.50 -5.26 7.67
N SER A 323 -0.28 -5.47 8.17
CA SER A 323 0.23 -6.78 8.56
C SER A 323 -0.67 -7.50 9.56
N ALA A 324 -1.11 -6.81 10.61
CA ALA A 324 -2.01 -7.38 11.60
C ALA A 324 -3.37 -7.76 10.98
N LEU A 325 -3.89 -6.95 10.08
CA LEU A 325 -5.14 -7.23 9.36
C LEU A 325 -5.01 -8.44 8.44
N ILE A 326 -3.91 -8.55 7.70
CA ILE A 326 -3.64 -9.71 6.83
C ILE A 326 -3.47 -10.98 7.67
N MET A 327 -2.76 -10.92 8.80
CA MET A 327 -2.59 -12.06 9.71
C MET A 327 -3.94 -12.58 10.23
N VAL A 328 -4.77 -11.69 10.76
CA VAL A 328 -6.08 -12.09 11.29
C VAL A 328 -7.03 -12.52 10.18
N GLY A 329 -7.15 -11.73 9.11
CA GLY A 329 -8.03 -12.03 7.97
C GLY A 329 -7.64 -13.32 7.25
N GLY A 330 -6.32 -13.53 7.02
CA GLY A 330 -5.81 -14.76 6.43
C GLY A 330 -6.06 -16.00 7.31
N THR A 331 -5.95 -15.84 8.63
CA THR A 331 -6.29 -16.93 9.57
C THR A 331 -7.78 -17.28 9.51
N ILE A 332 -8.65 -16.27 9.51
CA ILE A 332 -10.11 -16.47 9.38
C ILE A 332 -10.43 -17.18 8.05
N TYR A 333 -9.84 -16.73 6.95
CA TYR A 333 -10.01 -17.35 5.64
C TYR A 333 -9.56 -18.83 5.63
N ALA A 334 -8.39 -19.12 6.21
CA ALA A 334 -7.88 -20.49 6.33
C ALA A 334 -8.82 -21.40 7.16
N VAL A 335 -9.44 -20.85 8.21
CA VAL A 335 -10.47 -21.57 8.99
C VAL A 335 -11.69 -21.91 8.13
N PHE A 336 -12.14 -21.02 7.25
CA PHE A 336 -13.22 -21.34 6.30
C PHE A 336 -12.83 -22.39 5.26
N GLN A 337 -11.55 -22.53 4.95
CA GLN A 337 -11.01 -23.52 4.01
C GLN A 337 -10.51 -24.82 4.67
N LEU A 338 -10.93 -25.10 5.89
CA LEU A 338 -10.51 -26.25 6.70
C LEU A 338 -10.61 -27.59 5.94
N ASN A 339 -11.70 -27.80 5.20
CA ASN A 339 -11.95 -29.04 4.48
C ASN A 339 -10.93 -29.26 3.35
N THR A 340 -10.55 -28.17 2.66
CA THR A 340 -9.54 -28.20 1.60
C THR A 340 -8.14 -28.43 2.17
N LEU A 341 -7.83 -27.76 3.29
CA LEU A 341 -6.51 -27.87 3.96
C LEU A 341 -6.26 -29.26 4.52
N LYS A 342 -7.28 -29.94 5.03
CA LYS A 342 -7.19 -31.32 5.53
C LYS A 342 -6.99 -32.38 4.44
N GLN A 343 -7.26 -32.04 3.18
CA GLN A 343 -7.06 -32.94 2.05
C GLN A 343 -5.64 -32.88 1.48
N PHE A 344 -4.77 -32.01 2.01
CA PHE A 344 -3.40 -31.93 1.55
C PHE A 344 -2.60 -33.19 1.91
N PRO A 345 -1.79 -33.73 0.99
CA PRO A 345 -0.90 -34.84 1.27
C PRO A 345 0.14 -34.47 2.33
N SER A 346 0.59 -35.46 3.09
CA SER A 346 1.55 -35.27 4.20
C SER A 346 2.83 -34.55 3.79
N THR A 347 3.31 -34.79 2.58
CA THR A 347 4.49 -34.12 2.01
C THR A 347 4.29 -32.61 1.85
N LEU A 348 3.09 -32.19 1.42
CA LEU A 348 2.75 -30.75 1.35
C LEU A 348 2.62 -30.13 2.74
N ILE A 349 2.06 -30.85 3.72
CA ILE A 349 1.94 -30.37 5.10
C ILE A 349 3.35 -30.16 5.71
N GLU A 350 4.30 -31.04 5.43
CA GLU A 350 5.69 -30.89 5.87
C GLU A 350 6.34 -29.64 5.25
N MET A 351 6.19 -29.42 3.94
CA MET A 351 6.67 -28.19 3.28
C MET A 351 6.02 -26.94 3.87
N ILE A 352 4.70 -26.95 4.06
CA ILE A 352 3.97 -25.82 4.65
C ILE A 352 4.47 -25.56 6.08
N SER A 353 4.81 -26.60 6.84
CA SER A 353 5.34 -26.46 8.20
C SER A 353 6.64 -25.67 8.26
N VAL A 354 7.50 -25.81 7.25
CA VAL A 354 8.75 -25.03 7.13
C VAL A 354 8.46 -23.58 6.76
N TYR A 355 7.57 -23.36 5.80
CA TYR A 355 7.33 -22.02 5.24
C TYR A 355 6.34 -21.18 6.04
N LEU A 356 5.43 -21.77 6.82
CA LEU A 356 4.42 -21.05 7.58
C LEU A 356 5.01 -19.95 8.49
N PRO A 357 6.02 -20.21 9.35
CA PRO A 357 6.61 -19.16 10.17
C PRO A 357 7.31 -18.07 9.33
N LEU A 358 7.87 -18.43 8.17
CA LEU A 358 8.48 -17.47 7.24
C LEU A 358 7.43 -16.60 6.53
N VAL A 359 6.29 -17.17 6.15
CA VAL A 359 5.17 -16.43 5.58
C VAL A 359 4.62 -15.42 6.60
N ILE A 360 4.44 -15.83 7.85
CA ILE A 360 4.00 -14.92 8.92
C ILE A 360 5.05 -13.82 9.13
N ALA A 361 6.35 -14.14 9.15
CA ALA A 361 7.43 -13.17 9.23
C ALA A 361 7.43 -12.19 8.02
N PHE A 362 7.19 -12.71 6.82
CA PHE A 362 7.02 -11.87 5.63
C PHE A 362 5.85 -10.89 5.78
N VAL A 363 4.71 -11.33 6.26
CA VAL A 363 3.55 -10.46 6.52
C VAL A 363 3.89 -9.38 7.56
N ILE A 364 4.64 -9.71 8.62
CA ILE A 364 5.13 -8.73 9.61
C ILE A 364 5.99 -7.66 8.93
N SER A 365 6.81 -8.01 7.94
CA SER A 365 7.64 -7.06 7.19
C SER A 365 6.83 -5.94 6.51
N LEU A 366 5.58 -6.22 6.13
CA LEU A 366 4.70 -5.27 5.44
C LEU A 366 4.14 -4.17 6.36
N GLY A 367 4.27 -4.33 7.69
CA GLY A 367 3.75 -3.39 8.69
C GLY A 367 4.82 -2.73 9.57
N PRO A 368 5.77 -1.96 9.03
CA PRO A 368 6.88 -1.39 9.80
C PRO A 368 6.47 -0.18 10.65
N ILE A 369 5.71 -0.38 11.74
CA ILE A 369 5.19 0.70 12.61
C ILE A 369 6.33 1.56 13.18
N SER A 370 7.40 0.94 13.66
CA SER A 370 8.54 1.64 14.27
C SER A 370 9.33 2.50 13.28
N ALA A 371 9.29 2.17 11.98
CA ALA A 371 10.02 2.89 10.93
C ALA A 371 9.44 4.28 10.60
N ALA A 372 8.25 4.60 11.12
CA ALA A 372 7.62 5.91 10.97
C ALA A 372 7.41 6.61 12.32
N SER A 373 7.75 5.98 13.43
CA SER A 373 7.35 6.40 14.78
C SER A 373 7.97 7.72 15.23
N ILE A 374 9.19 8.04 14.80
CA ILE A 374 9.88 9.32 15.05
C ILE A 374 9.43 10.34 14.01
N SER A 375 9.37 9.96 12.74
CA SER A 375 8.88 10.81 11.66
C SER A 375 7.47 11.34 11.91
N MET A 376 6.61 10.57 12.56
CA MET A 376 5.24 10.97 12.93
C MET A 376 5.19 12.06 14.02
N GLU A 377 6.23 12.22 14.84
CA GLU A 377 6.32 13.33 15.78
C GLU A 377 6.48 14.67 15.05
N ALA A 378 7.13 14.68 13.90
CA ALA A 378 7.36 15.86 13.07
C ALA A 378 7.97 17.02 13.89
N LYS A 379 7.39 18.21 13.78
CA LYS A 379 7.83 19.42 14.48
C LYS A 379 7.65 19.36 16.01
N ASN A 380 6.93 18.37 16.53
CA ASN A 380 6.68 18.20 17.97
C ASN A 380 7.70 17.27 18.65
N LEU A 381 8.74 16.84 17.94
CA LEU A 381 9.76 15.93 18.47
C LEU A 381 10.48 16.54 19.69
N TRP A 382 10.74 17.84 19.67
CA TRP A 382 11.35 18.58 20.78
C TRP A 382 10.60 18.39 22.11
N LEU A 383 9.28 18.21 22.05
CA LEU A 383 8.45 18.01 23.24
C LEU A 383 8.77 16.68 23.93
N MET A 384 9.08 15.64 23.15
CA MET A 384 9.53 14.35 23.69
C MET A 384 10.96 14.42 24.25
N GLN A 385 11.81 15.27 23.67
CA GLN A 385 13.17 15.48 24.12
C GLN A 385 13.24 16.33 25.40
N SER A 386 12.25 17.20 25.64
CA SER A 386 12.18 18.05 26.86
C SER A 386 11.62 17.32 28.08
N LEU A 387 11.05 16.12 27.93
CA LEU A 387 10.52 15.35 29.06
C LEU A 387 11.66 14.80 29.94
N PRO A 388 11.48 14.74 31.30
CA PRO A 388 12.46 14.17 32.22
C PRO A 388 12.46 12.63 32.17
N VAL A 389 12.69 12.06 30.99
CA VAL A 389 12.75 10.60 30.75
C VAL A 389 13.97 10.26 29.90
N SER A 390 14.54 9.09 30.09
CA SER A 390 15.69 8.68 29.29
C SER A 390 15.31 8.46 27.83
N PRO A 391 16.15 8.84 26.84
CA PRO A 391 15.92 8.58 25.43
C PRO A 391 15.65 7.10 25.14
N LEU A 392 16.34 6.19 25.82
CA LEU A 392 16.14 4.75 25.69
C LEU A 392 14.72 4.33 26.11
N GLN A 393 14.18 4.97 27.16
CA GLN A 393 12.81 4.70 27.61
C GLN A 393 11.78 5.12 26.57
N VAL A 394 11.96 6.25 25.88
CA VAL A 394 11.09 6.68 24.77
C VAL A 394 11.17 5.69 23.62
N LEU A 395 12.38 5.33 23.18
CA LEU A 395 12.61 4.40 22.07
C LEU A 395 12.05 3.00 22.34
N THR A 396 12.17 2.50 23.57
CA THR A 396 11.62 1.20 23.94
C THR A 396 10.08 1.18 23.91
N GLN A 397 9.40 2.29 24.22
CA GLN A 397 7.94 2.32 24.12
C GLN A 397 7.44 2.34 22.66
N LYS A 398 8.20 2.96 21.74
CA LYS A 398 7.94 2.89 20.29
C LYS A 398 8.08 1.45 19.76
N LEU A 399 9.12 0.73 20.20
CA LEU A 399 9.30 -0.70 19.91
C LEU A 399 8.18 -1.56 20.50
N LYS A 400 7.75 -1.29 21.74
CA LYS A 400 6.65 -2.03 22.37
C LYS A 400 5.36 -1.93 21.58
N LEU A 401 5.02 -0.77 21.02
CA LEU A 401 3.84 -0.65 20.17
C LEU A 401 3.95 -1.54 18.93
N HIS A 402 5.10 -1.51 18.24
CA HIS A 402 5.35 -2.39 17.08
C HIS A 402 5.20 -3.87 17.46
N PHE A 403 5.80 -4.28 18.59
CA PHE A 403 5.73 -5.65 19.08
C PHE A 403 4.30 -6.09 19.44
N ILE A 404 3.50 -5.21 20.07
CA ILE A 404 2.10 -5.52 20.41
C ILE A 404 1.28 -5.74 19.15
N VAL A 405 1.43 -4.90 18.14
CA VAL A 405 0.60 -4.99 16.93
C VAL A 405 1.05 -6.12 16.00
N ASN A 406 2.34 -6.37 15.88
CA ASN A 406 2.86 -7.40 14.97
C ASN A 406 3.21 -8.71 15.70
N GLY A 407 3.98 -8.65 16.80
CA GLY A 407 4.45 -9.84 17.49
C GLY A 407 3.37 -10.57 18.27
N VAL A 408 2.51 -9.83 19.01
CA VAL A 408 1.42 -10.48 19.75
C VAL A 408 0.32 -10.96 18.81
N VAL A 409 0.00 -10.18 17.76
CA VAL A 409 -1.02 -10.60 16.78
C VAL A 409 -0.57 -11.82 15.97
N SER A 410 0.72 -11.99 15.71
CA SER A 410 1.25 -13.17 15.01
C SER A 410 1.02 -14.50 15.76
N LEU A 411 0.72 -14.46 17.05
CA LEU A 411 0.32 -15.66 17.80
C LEU A 411 -0.95 -16.31 17.21
N VAL A 412 -1.89 -15.50 16.73
CA VAL A 412 -3.16 -16.01 16.20
C VAL A 412 -2.93 -16.94 14.99
N PRO A 413 -2.30 -16.48 13.87
CA PRO A 413 -2.02 -17.38 12.74
C PRO A 413 -1.06 -18.52 13.13
N SER A 414 -0.04 -18.27 13.95
CA SER A 414 0.93 -19.30 14.33
C SER A 414 0.26 -20.47 15.05
N VAL A 415 -0.60 -20.20 16.02
CA VAL A 415 -1.29 -21.25 16.79
C VAL A 415 -2.38 -21.92 15.96
N VAL A 416 -3.28 -21.10 15.37
CA VAL A 416 -4.47 -21.63 14.68
C VAL A 416 -4.07 -22.46 13.46
N LEU A 417 -3.17 -21.95 12.61
CA LEU A 417 -2.78 -22.67 11.39
C LEU A 417 -1.94 -23.89 11.69
N SER A 418 -1.08 -23.86 12.72
CA SER A 418 -0.30 -25.05 13.13
C SER A 418 -1.20 -26.18 13.63
N ILE A 419 -2.27 -25.86 14.36
CA ILE A 419 -3.25 -26.85 14.81
C ILE A 419 -4.05 -27.41 13.64
N ILE A 420 -4.52 -26.55 12.73
CA ILE A 420 -5.27 -26.95 11.54
C ILE A 420 -4.46 -27.93 10.67
N LEU A 421 -3.18 -27.66 10.51
CA LEU A 421 -2.25 -28.48 9.71
C LEU A 421 -1.74 -29.73 10.45
N GLY A 422 -2.14 -29.95 11.70
CA GLY A 422 -1.73 -31.13 12.48
C GLY A 422 -0.22 -31.23 12.71
N MET A 423 0.47 -30.09 12.88
CA MET A 423 1.93 -30.07 13.06
C MET A 423 2.36 -30.76 14.35
N LYS A 424 3.58 -31.32 14.36
CA LYS A 424 4.18 -31.86 15.57
C LYS A 424 4.32 -30.78 16.66
N PRO A 425 4.16 -31.08 17.96
CA PRO A 425 4.20 -30.09 19.03
C PRO A 425 5.47 -29.22 19.05
N VAL A 426 6.62 -29.81 18.72
CA VAL A 426 7.91 -29.08 18.62
C VAL A 426 7.85 -28.03 17.52
N ASN A 427 7.32 -28.38 16.35
CA ASN A 427 7.18 -27.45 15.23
C ASN A 427 6.18 -26.32 15.54
N ILE A 428 5.12 -26.59 16.31
CA ILE A 428 4.18 -25.55 16.77
C ILE A 428 4.91 -24.50 17.60
N ILE A 429 5.72 -24.93 18.58
CA ILE A 429 6.49 -24.04 19.46
C ILE A 429 7.43 -23.16 18.62
N ILE A 430 8.17 -23.74 17.68
CA ILE A 430 9.12 -23.00 16.86
C ILE A 430 8.40 -22.06 15.90
N THR A 431 7.27 -22.48 15.31
CA THR A 431 6.41 -21.65 14.46
C THR A 431 5.84 -20.44 15.20
N ILE A 432 5.64 -20.52 16.51
CA ILE A 432 5.27 -19.39 17.36
C ILE A 432 6.48 -18.49 17.63
N LEU A 433 7.65 -19.06 17.93
CA LEU A 433 8.83 -18.30 18.31
C LEU A 433 9.43 -17.47 17.17
N ILE A 434 9.50 -18.02 15.96
CA ILE A 434 10.12 -17.33 14.80
C ILE A 434 9.45 -15.98 14.49
N PRO A 435 8.13 -15.85 14.31
CA PRO A 435 7.47 -14.56 14.08
C PRO A 435 7.64 -13.57 15.23
N ILE A 436 7.66 -14.03 16.48
CA ILE A 436 7.91 -13.19 17.66
C ILE A 436 9.32 -12.58 17.60
N ILE A 437 10.33 -13.41 17.39
CA ILE A 437 11.74 -12.98 17.28
C ILE A 437 11.88 -12.03 16.07
N PHE A 438 11.29 -12.39 14.94
CA PHE A 438 11.33 -11.57 13.74
C PHE A 438 10.63 -10.22 13.93
N SER A 439 9.51 -10.16 14.66
CA SER A 439 8.85 -8.91 15.00
C SER A 439 9.75 -7.98 15.81
N LEU A 440 10.56 -8.51 16.72
CA LEU A 440 11.57 -7.71 17.43
C LEU A 440 12.63 -7.19 16.46
N PHE A 441 13.16 -8.04 15.57
CA PHE A 441 14.12 -7.62 14.56
C PHE A 441 13.58 -6.52 13.65
N SER A 442 12.41 -6.70 13.04
CA SER A 442 11.81 -5.73 12.12
C SER A 442 11.49 -4.40 12.83
N GLY A 443 11.06 -4.48 14.10
CA GLY A 443 10.85 -3.31 14.96
C GLY A 443 12.13 -2.54 15.24
N LEU A 444 13.20 -3.21 15.58
CA LEU A 444 14.52 -2.62 15.82
C LEU A 444 15.08 -1.99 14.55
N LEU A 445 15.00 -2.71 13.43
CA LEU A 445 15.47 -2.26 12.13
C LEU A 445 14.72 -0.99 11.68
N GLY A 446 13.40 -0.99 11.81
CA GLY A 446 12.55 0.17 11.51
C GLY A 446 12.92 1.39 12.33
N LEU A 447 13.07 1.22 13.64
CA LEU A 447 13.46 2.31 14.54
C LEU A 447 14.86 2.85 14.23
N MET A 448 15.81 1.97 13.90
CA MET A 448 17.17 2.38 13.49
C MET A 448 17.14 3.24 12.23
N PHE A 449 16.35 2.89 11.22
CA PHE A 449 16.25 3.69 10.00
C PHE A 449 15.51 4.99 10.22
N ASP A 450 14.48 5.02 11.05
CA ASP A 450 13.75 6.24 11.37
C ASP A 450 14.62 7.23 12.18
N LEU A 451 15.51 6.74 13.07
CA LEU A 451 16.53 7.54 13.73
C LEU A 451 17.58 8.11 12.77
N LYS A 452 18.02 7.29 11.79
CA LYS A 452 19.05 7.72 10.82
C LYS A 452 18.53 8.68 9.76
N LYS A 453 17.24 8.55 9.37
CA LYS A 453 16.63 9.27 8.25
C LYS A 453 15.18 9.68 8.58
N PRO A 454 14.95 10.45 9.65
CA PRO A 454 13.60 10.88 9.98
C PRO A 454 13.08 11.87 8.94
N LYS A 455 11.82 11.71 8.56
CA LYS A 455 11.11 12.67 7.72
C LYS A 455 10.24 13.56 8.60
N LEU A 456 10.80 14.67 9.09
CA LEU A 456 10.13 15.56 10.03
C LEU A 456 9.24 16.61 9.33
N ASP A 457 9.59 16.99 8.10
CA ASP A 457 8.82 17.92 7.26
C ASP A 457 7.95 17.14 6.27
N TRP A 458 6.70 16.92 6.66
CA TRP A 458 5.70 16.27 5.79
C TRP A 458 4.38 17.06 5.80
N ASN A 459 3.71 17.07 4.67
CA ASN A 459 2.41 17.74 4.49
C ASN A 459 1.24 16.77 4.72
N THR A 460 1.40 15.51 4.32
CA THR A 460 0.42 14.46 4.54
C THR A 460 1.05 13.32 5.34
N THR A 461 0.26 12.68 6.20
CA THR A 461 0.74 11.53 7.00
C THR A 461 1.23 10.37 6.15
N ALA A 462 0.68 10.21 4.94
CA ALA A 462 1.14 9.21 3.97
C ALA A 462 2.61 9.39 3.57
N GLU A 463 3.11 10.64 3.54
CA GLU A 463 4.52 10.92 3.24
C GLU A 463 5.46 10.39 4.32
N ALA A 464 5.07 10.44 5.60
CA ALA A 464 5.88 9.92 6.70
C ALA A 464 5.79 8.40 6.80
N VAL A 465 4.59 7.83 6.59
CA VAL A 465 4.28 6.42 6.88
C VAL A 465 4.53 5.48 5.70
N LYS A 466 4.40 5.97 4.46
CA LYS A 466 4.50 5.14 3.25
C LYS A 466 5.66 5.53 2.34
N GLN A 467 5.95 6.84 2.23
CA GLN A 467 6.89 7.38 1.24
C GLN A 467 8.24 7.79 1.87
N SER A 468 8.47 7.54 3.16
CA SER A 468 9.74 7.85 3.80
C SER A 468 10.80 6.81 3.48
N ALA A 469 12.06 7.24 3.34
CA ALA A 469 13.17 6.34 3.11
C ALA A 469 13.37 5.33 4.25
N SER A 470 13.06 5.72 5.50
CA SER A 470 13.12 4.85 6.66
C SER A 470 12.18 3.64 6.51
N VAL A 471 10.93 3.88 6.11
CA VAL A 471 9.93 2.83 5.90
C VAL A 471 10.33 1.91 4.75
N MET A 472 10.74 2.49 3.60
CA MET A 472 11.14 1.71 2.42
C MET A 472 12.35 0.82 2.70
N LEU A 473 13.40 1.35 3.33
CA LEU A 473 14.60 0.58 3.68
C LEU A 473 14.30 -0.49 4.73
N SER A 474 13.48 -0.16 5.73
CA SER A 474 13.05 -1.14 6.74
C SER A 474 12.30 -2.30 6.11
N LEU A 475 11.33 -2.01 5.24
CA LEU A 475 10.54 -3.01 4.53
C LEU A 475 11.45 -3.90 3.66
N LEU A 476 12.28 -3.29 2.82
CA LEU A 476 13.18 -4.00 1.91
C LEU A 476 14.10 -4.96 2.67
N LEU A 477 14.80 -4.46 3.70
CA LEU A 477 15.75 -5.29 4.45
C LEU A 477 15.07 -6.33 5.33
N SER A 478 13.87 -6.05 5.84
CA SER A 478 13.07 -7.05 6.54
C SER A 478 12.64 -8.19 5.61
N VAL A 479 12.19 -7.87 4.41
CA VAL A 479 11.84 -8.88 3.38
C VAL A 479 13.08 -9.68 2.98
N LEU A 480 14.20 -9.03 2.69
CA LEU A 480 15.45 -9.72 2.35
C LEU A 480 15.91 -10.66 3.47
N ALA A 481 15.75 -10.27 4.73
CA ALA A 481 16.10 -11.13 5.87
C ALA A 481 15.23 -12.40 5.93
N VAL A 482 13.96 -12.34 5.54
CA VAL A 482 13.07 -13.51 5.42
C VAL A 482 13.42 -14.36 4.19
N CYS A 483 13.79 -13.73 3.09
CA CYS A 483 14.17 -14.45 1.87
C CYS A 483 15.40 -15.33 2.04
N VAL A 484 16.34 -14.97 2.92
CA VAL A 484 17.55 -15.79 3.18
C VAL A 484 17.19 -17.22 3.61
N PRO A 485 16.47 -17.47 4.72
CA PRO A 485 16.07 -18.83 5.09
C PRO A 485 15.08 -19.44 4.09
N ALA A 486 14.20 -18.66 3.47
CA ALA A 486 13.25 -19.15 2.49
C ALA A 486 13.92 -19.75 1.23
N ILE A 487 15.04 -19.18 0.79
CA ILE A 487 15.84 -19.69 -0.33
C ILE A 487 16.82 -20.78 0.15
N ALA A 488 17.34 -20.67 1.37
CA ALA A 488 18.29 -21.65 1.89
C ALA A 488 17.71 -23.06 1.95
N TYR A 489 16.44 -23.22 2.32
CA TYR A 489 15.80 -24.53 2.43
C TYR A 489 15.78 -25.33 1.11
N PRO A 490 15.25 -24.81 -0.02
CA PRO A 490 15.26 -25.55 -1.29
C PRO A 490 16.68 -25.74 -1.85
N VAL A 491 17.61 -24.82 -1.56
CA VAL A 491 19.02 -24.97 -1.95
C VAL A 491 19.67 -26.15 -1.21
N LEU A 492 19.44 -26.28 0.09
CA LEU A 492 19.95 -27.42 0.86
C LEU A 492 19.40 -28.75 0.34
N LEU A 493 18.10 -28.81 0.01
CA LEU A 493 17.48 -29.96 -0.60
C LEU A 493 18.08 -30.31 -1.97
N SER A 494 18.44 -29.30 -2.79
CA SER A 494 19.06 -29.53 -4.11
C SER A 494 20.49 -30.10 -4.02
N PHE A 495 21.15 -29.94 -2.89
CA PHE A 495 22.44 -30.56 -2.57
C PHE A 495 22.30 -31.92 -1.87
N GLU A 496 21.10 -32.51 -1.82
CA GLU A 496 20.80 -33.78 -1.16
C GLU A 496 21.16 -33.81 0.36
N ILE A 497 21.19 -32.62 0.97
CA ILE A 497 21.44 -32.48 2.39
C ILE A 497 20.10 -32.63 3.13
N GLU A 498 19.85 -33.81 3.68
CA GLU A 498 18.67 -34.09 4.51
C GLU A 498 18.82 -33.42 5.89
N ILE A 499 18.16 -32.27 6.06
CA ILE A 499 18.06 -31.57 7.34
C ILE A 499 16.64 -31.75 7.89
N SER A 500 16.53 -32.19 9.15
CA SER A 500 15.22 -32.27 9.79
C SER A 500 14.60 -30.86 9.89
N THR A 501 13.27 -30.78 9.71
CA THR A 501 12.50 -29.52 9.77
C THR A 501 12.73 -28.77 11.07
N GLU A 502 12.87 -29.48 12.19
CA GLU A 502 13.13 -28.92 13.51
C GLU A 502 14.48 -28.18 13.57
N ILE A 503 15.55 -28.81 13.05
CA ILE A 503 16.90 -28.20 13.02
C ILE A 503 16.89 -26.96 12.12
N PHE A 504 16.30 -27.04 10.93
CA PHE A 504 16.24 -25.91 10.03
C PHE A 504 15.49 -24.70 10.65
N LEU A 505 14.32 -24.95 11.27
CA LEU A 505 13.55 -23.91 11.94
C LEU A 505 14.30 -23.33 13.14
N ALA A 506 15.01 -24.17 13.94
CA ALA A 506 15.85 -23.69 15.04
C ALA A 506 17.00 -22.80 14.55
N CYS A 507 17.67 -23.20 13.46
CA CYS A 507 18.70 -22.38 12.82
C CYS A 507 18.13 -21.04 12.31
N THR A 508 16.91 -21.03 11.76
CA THR A 508 16.22 -19.83 11.34
C THR A 508 15.92 -18.89 12.51
N ALA A 509 15.45 -19.43 13.63
CA ALA A 509 15.23 -18.65 14.85
C ALA A 509 16.54 -18.03 15.36
N PHE A 510 17.61 -18.83 15.41
CA PHE A 510 18.93 -18.36 15.80
C PHE A 510 19.47 -17.27 14.86
N TYR A 511 19.29 -17.43 13.55
CA TYR A 511 19.64 -16.42 12.55
C TYR A 511 18.97 -15.08 12.85
N PHE A 512 17.65 -15.05 13.11
CA PHE A 512 16.94 -13.80 13.43
C PHE A 512 17.39 -13.19 14.76
N ILE A 513 17.76 -13.98 15.75
CA ILE A 513 18.36 -13.47 16.99
C ILE A 513 19.71 -12.82 16.67
N LEU A 514 20.58 -13.50 15.92
CA LEU A 514 21.92 -13.04 15.59
C LEU A 514 21.90 -11.68 14.88
N ILE A 515 21.02 -11.49 13.89
CA ILE A 515 20.90 -10.21 13.17
C ILE A 515 20.22 -9.11 14.00
N SER A 516 19.47 -9.46 15.05
CA SER A 516 18.81 -8.49 15.93
C SER A 516 19.79 -7.83 16.90
N LEU A 517 20.77 -8.58 17.40
CA LEU A 517 21.71 -8.12 18.43
C LEU A 517 22.51 -6.86 18.02
N PRO A 518 23.15 -6.79 16.82
CA PRO A 518 23.88 -5.60 16.39
C PRO A 518 23.00 -4.37 16.30
N VAL A 519 21.74 -4.55 15.85
CA VAL A 519 20.78 -3.44 15.72
C VAL A 519 20.38 -2.92 17.09
N TRP A 520 20.11 -3.81 18.04
CA TRP A 520 19.80 -3.44 19.42
C TRP A 520 20.97 -2.69 20.10
N PHE A 521 22.21 -3.20 19.98
CA PHE A 521 23.39 -2.54 20.53
C PHE A 521 23.61 -1.15 19.89
N TRP A 522 23.35 -1.02 18.60
CA TRP A 522 23.41 0.27 17.92
C TRP A 522 22.38 1.25 18.47
N ILE A 523 21.12 0.83 18.67
CA ILE A 523 20.05 1.67 19.23
C ILE A 523 20.42 2.10 20.64
N LYS A 524 20.88 1.17 21.49
CA LYS A 524 21.24 1.47 22.89
C LYS A 524 22.39 2.48 23.00
N ASN A 525 23.44 2.34 22.19
CA ASN A 525 24.67 3.12 22.36
C ASN A 525 24.70 4.38 21.49
N LYS A 526 24.31 4.29 20.23
CA LYS A 526 24.33 5.40 19.27
C LYS A 526 22.94 6.00 19.03
N GLY A 527 21.90 5.18 18.97
CA GLY A 527 20.54 5.62 18.68
C GLY A 527 19.99 6.59 19.71
N THR A 528 20.27 6.39 20.99
CA THR A 528 19.91 7.30 22.09
C THR A 528 20.55 8.68 21.93
N LYS A 529 21.82 8.73 21.52
CA LYS A 529 22.53 10.00 21.26
C LYS A 529 21.98 10.71 20.01
N VAL A 530 21.67 9.93 18.96
CA VAL A 530 21.05 10.46 17.74
C VAL A 530 19.69 11.07 18.07
N PHE A 531 18.84 10.37 18.85
CA PHE A 531 17.53 10.86 19.26
C PHE A 531 17.60 12.17 20.04
N ALA A 532 18.58 12.31 20.93
CA ALA A 532 18.77 13.53 21.72
C ALA A 532 19.20 14.75 20.87
N ASN A 533 19.82 14.52 19.70
CA ASN A 533 20.39 15.56 18.83
C ASN A 533 19.56 15.80 17.55
N LEU A 534 18.40 15.14 17.37
CA LEU A 534 17.47 15.38 16.27
C LEU A 534 16.70 16.69 16.50
#